data_d11fd098d936b556950c0492de88c256
#
_entry.id   d11fd098d936b556950c0492de88c256
#
_cell.length_a   1.000
_cell.length_b   1.000
_cell.length_c   1.000
_cell.angle_alpha   90.00
_cell.angle_beta   90.00
_cell.angle_gamma   90.00
#
_symmetry.space_group_name_H-M   'P 1'
#
loop_
_entity.id
_entity.type
_entity.pdbx_description
1 polymer ?
#
loop_
_entity_poly.entity_id
_entity_poly.type
_entity_poly.pdbx_seq_one_letter_code
_entity_poly.pdbx_strand_id
1 'polypeptide(L)'
;MAAHVPLLGICQGAQQIARVLGAEVGPMDGEPTEFGYYEITPMEAGRASFPDRFVVAQSHFHAFQIPPGAELLAGSALFPQQAFKYGARTFGLQFHAEVTPPGFRRWQDAPWARYGKPGAQTRQEQDQLMAAHDAAQHQWFMGFLERLFGEAVRG
;
A
#
# COMPACT_ATOMS: atom_id res chain seq x y z
N MET A 1 -12.93 28.46 -1.37
CA MET A 1 -12.97 27.24 -0.54
C MET A 1 -12.26 26.16 -1.31
N ALA A 2 -11.16 25.59 -0.79
CA ALA A 2 -10.56 24.41 -1.42
C ALA A 2 -11.58 23.25 -1.33
N ALA A 3 -11.90 22.63 -2.44
CA ALA A 3 -12.77 21.48 -2.45
C ALA A 3 -12.09 20.37 -1.66
N HIS A 4 -12.69 19.91 -0.56
CA HIS A 4 -12.20 18.80 0.26
C HIS A 4 -12.51 17.47 -0.43
N VAL A 5 -11.97 17.29 -1.64
CA VAL A 5 -12.13 16.05 -2.40
C VAL A 5 -11.26 14.97 -1.74
N PRO A 6 -11.80 13.79 -1.46
CA PRO A 6 -11.00 12.66 -1.00
C PRO A 6 -9.96 12.29 -2.06
N LEU A 7 -8.75 11.98 -1.63
CA LEU A 7 -7.66 11.57 -2.52
C LEU A 7 -7.01 10.29 -1.98
N LEU A 8 -6.89 9.29 -2.84
CA LEU A 8 -6.17 8.06 -2.55
C LEU A 8 -5.07 7.85 -3.59
N GLY A 9 -3.83 7.77 -3.13
CA GLY A 9 -2.70 7.32 -3.93
C GLY A 9 -2.34 5.87 -3.59
N ILE A 10 -2.11 5.05 -4.61
CA ILE A 10 -1.69 3.65 -4.47
C ILE A 10 -0.33 3.49 -5.13
N CYS A 11 0.62 2.88 -4.44
CA CYS A 11 1.99 2.62 -4.87
C CYS A 11 2.65 3.89 -5.45
N GLN A 12 2.86 3.95 -6.76
CA GLN A 12 3.41 5.14 -7.42
C GLN A 12 2.55 6.39 -7.17
N GLY A 13 1.23 6.24 -7.10
CA GLY A 13 0.32 7.34 -6.76
C GLY A 13 0.57 7.89 -5.35
N ALA A 14 0.83 7.03 -4.37
CA ALA A 14 1.22 7.44 -3.01
C ALA A 14 2.57 8.17 -3.02
N GLN A 15 3.54 7.66 -3.77
CA GLN A 15 4.86 8.27 -3.93
C GLN A 15 4.76 9.67 -4.58
N GLN A 16 3.89 9.83 -5.57
CA GLN A 16 3.65 11.13 -6.21
C GLN A 16 3.03 12.14 -5.23
N ILE A 17 2.02 11.72 -4.45
CA ILE A 17 1.42 12.57 -3.41
C ILE A 17 2.48 12.95 -2.37
N ALA A 18 3.26 11.98 -1.89
CA ALA A 18 4.32 12.23 -0.91
C ALA A 18 5.33 13.25 -1.43
N ARG A 19 5.76 13.12 -2.68
CA ARG A 19 6.70 14.04 -3.32
C ARG A 19 6.13 15.46 -3.48
N VAL A 20 4.88 15.60 -3.88
CA VAL A 20 4.19 16.90 -3.98
C VAL A 20 4.08 17.57 -2.61
N LEU A 21 3.92 16.78 -1.56
CA LEU A 21 3.89 17.26 -0.17
C LEU A 21 5.29 17.50 0.44
N GLY A 22 6.36 17.35 -0.34
CA GLY A 22 7.73 17.67 0.05
C GLY A 22 8.53 16.51 0.63
N ALA A 23 8.05 15.26 0.53
CA ALA A 23 8.78 14.09 0.97
C ALA A 23 9.75 13.55 -0.10
N GLU A 24 10.83 12.91 0.35
CA GLU A 24 11.73 12.17 -0.54
C GLU A 24 11.10 10.84 -0.95
N VAL A 25 11.37 10.43 -2.20
CA VAL A 25 10.94 9.16 -2.78
C VAL A 25 12.10 8.53 -3.54
N GLY A 26 12.40 7.29 -3.28
CA GLY A 26 13.49 6.58 -3.94
C GLY A 26 13.73 5.18 -3.38
N PRO A 27 14.75 4.48 -3.88
CA PRO A 27 15.16 3.20 -3.35
C PRO A 27 15.75 3.38 -1.94
N MET A 28 15.63 2.35 -1.11
CA MET A 28 16.30 2.27 0.17
C MET A 28 17.68 1.63 0.02
N ASP A 29 18.54 1.82 1.03
CA ASP A 29 19.85 1.17 1.09
C ASP A 29 19.71 -0.35 1.01
N GLY A 30 20.54 -0.99 0.16
CA GLY A 30 20.45 -2.41 -0.11
C GLY A 30 19.33 -2.81 -1.07
N GLU A 31 18.58 -1.86 -1.59
CA GLU A 31 17.51 -2.04 -2.58
C GLU A 31 16.54 -3.19 -2.27
N PRO A 32 15.98 -3.24 -1.05
CA PRO A 32 14.99 -4.26 -0.73
C PRO A 32 13.78 -4.14 -1.67
N THR A 33 13.11 -5.26 -1.89
CA THR A 33 11.96 -5.37 -2.77
C THR A 33 10.86 -6.11 -2.05
N GLU A 34 9.66 -5.57 -2.06
CA GLU A 34 8.46 -6.33 -1.75
C GLU A 34 7.77 -6.69 -3.08
N PHE A 35 7.82 -7.98 -3.41
CA PHE A 35 7.10 -8.56 -4.54
C PHE A 35 6.46 -9.86 -4.07
N GLY A 36 5.17 -9.78 -3.74
CA GLY A 36 4.42 -10.85 -3.11
C GLY A 36 3.33 -10.36 -2.17
N TYR A 37 3.07 -11.10 -1.10
CA TYR A 37 2.10 -10.78 -0.06
C TYR A 37 2.82 -10.63 1.28
N TYR A 38 2.74 -9.45 1.88
CA TYR A 38 3.49 -9.09 3.09
C TYR A 38 2.56 -8.59 4.18
N GLU A 39 2.91 -8.91 5.42
CA GLU A 39 2.22 -8.38 6.58
C GLU A 39 2.58 -6.91 6.78
N ILE A 40 1.56 -6.08 6.94
CA ILE A 40 1.70 -4.72 7.43
C ILE A 40 1.12 -4.63 8.84
N THR A 41 1.74 -3.79 9.67
CA THR A 41 1.34 -3.55 11.05
C THR A 41 0.92 -2.10 11.20
N PRO A 42 -0.27 -1.81 11.75
CA PRO A 42 -0.70 -0.44 11.97
C PRO A 42 0.12 0.23 13.07
N MET A 43 0.46 1.50 12.86
CA MET A 43 0.91 2.39 13.90
C MET A 43 -0.30 2.86 14.73
N GLU A 44 -0.06 3.57 15.83
CA GLU A 44 -1.14 4.06 16.70
C GLU A 44 -2.21 4.84 15.90
N ALA A 45 -1.80 5.76 15.03
CA ALA A 45 -2.69 6.54 14.17
C ALA A 45 -3.43 5.70 13.11
N GLY A 46 -2.91 4.52 12.79
CA GLY A 46 -3.50 3.61 11.79
C GLY A 46 -4.50 2.61 12.35
N ARG A 47 -4.57 2.41 13.67
CA ARG A 47 -5.42 1.36 14.29
C ARG A 47 -6.90 1.47 13.96
N ALA A 48 -7.41 2.66 13.72
CA ALA A 48 -8.79 2.86 13.29
C ALA A 48 -9.03 2.49 11.81
N SER A 49 -7.97 2.38 11.00
CA SER A 49 -8.05 2.18 9.56
C SER A 49 -7.66 0.76 9.14
N PHE A 50 -6.79 0.09 9.90
CA PHE A 50 -6.21 -1.21 9.55
C PHE A 50 -6.44 -2.25 10.64
N PRO A 51 -6.61 -3.55 10.27
CA PRO A 51 -6.55 -4.66 11.22
C PRO A 51 -5.18 -4.74 11.91
N ASP A 52 -5.11 -5.31 13.10
CA ASP A 52 -3.86 -5.45 13.87
C ASP A 52 -2.78 -6.25 13.11
N ARG A 53 -3.20 -7.21 12.30
CA ARG A 53 -2.35 -7.97 11.37
C ARG A 53 -3.04 -8.03 10.01
N PHE A 54 -2.36 -7.55 9.00
CA PHE A 54 -2.95 -7.44 7.67
C PHE A 54 -1.94 -7.80 6.60
N VAL A 55 -2.22 -8.86 5.83
CA VAL A 55 -1.35 -9.31 4.73
C VAL A 55 -1.90 -8.78 3.42
N VAL A 56 -1.06 -8.09 2.66
CA VAL A 56 -1.43 -7.36 1.44
C VAL A 56 -0.47 -7.61 0.30
N ALA A 57 -0.97 -7.49 -0.91
CA ALA A 57 -0.18 -7.59 -2.12
C ALA A 57 0.76 -6.38 -2.26
N GLN A 58 1.98 -6.63 -2.69
CA GLN A 58 3.05 -5.67 -2.86
C GLN A 58 3.79 -5.89 -4.17
N SER A 59 4.19 -4.82 -4.84
CA SER A 59 5.06 -4.84 -6.01
C SER A 59 5.82 -3.52 -6.11
N HIS A 60 6.85 -3.35 -5.28
CA HIS A 60 7.65 -2.13 -5.27
C HIS A 60 9.06 -2.35 -4.70
N PHE A 61 9.95 -1.41 -4.96
CA PHE A 61 11.30 -1.30 -4.40
C PHE A 61 11.68 0.14 -4.06
N HIS A 62 10.85 1.11 -4.46
CA HIS A 62 10.94 2.48 -3.96
C HIS A 62 10.09 2.66 -2.71
N ALA A 63 10.54 3.53 -1.83
CA ALA A 63 9.83 3.98 -0.65
C ALA A 63 9.58 5.49 -0.72
N PHE A 64 8.65 5.96 0.05
CA PHE A 64 8.48 7.38 0.33
C PHE A 64 8.81 7.65 1.81
N GLN A 65 9.33 8.84 2.09
CA GLN A 65 9.35 9.37 3.46
C GLN A 65 7.97 9.93 3.80
N ILE A 66 7.65 10.00 5.09
CA ILE A 66 6.38 10.59 5.53
C ILE A 66 6.41 12.10 5.27
N PRO A 67 5.45 12.62 4.50
CA PRO A 67 5.42 14.06 4.22
C PRO A 67 5.28 14.90 5.49
N PRO A 68 5.87 16.11 5.53
CA PRO A 68 5.65 17.04 6.62
C PRO A 68 4.15 17.28 6.87
N GLY A 69 3.71 17.11 8.12
CA GLY A 69 2.30 17.27 8.49
C GLY A 69 1.40 16.06 8.19
N ALA A 70 1.96 14.96 7.64
CA ALA A 70 1.24 13.70 7.49
C ALA A 70 1.48 12.77 8.69
N GLU A 71 0.54 11.85 8.91
CA GLU A 71 0.63 10.81 9.94
C GLU A 71 1.01 9.48 9.30
N LEU A 72 2.02 8.79 9.86
CA LEU A 72 2.35 7.41 9.50
C LEU A 72 1.28 6.48 10.05
N LEU A 73 0.65 5.68 9.17
CA LEU A 73 -0.44 4.79 9.54
C LEU A 73 -0.02 3.32 9.67
N ALA A 74 0.89 2.85 8.85
CA ALA A 74 1.31 1.44 8.85
C ALA A 74 2.71 1.27 8.28
N GLY A 75 3.38 0.19 8.68
CA GLY A 75 4.68 -0.24 8.18
C GLY A 75 4.74 -1.75 7.95
N SER A 76 5.73 -2.21 7.19
CA SER A 76 6.13 -3.62 7.08
C SER A 76 7.53 -3.84 7.64
N ALA A 77 7.95 -5.10 7.74
CA ALA A 77 9.29 -5.44 8.22
C ALA A 77 10.41 -4.88 7.33
N LEU A 78 10.18 -4.84 6.00
CA LEU A 78 11.17 -4.34 5.04
C LEU A 78 11.04 -2.84 4.79
N PHE A 79 9.83 -2.30 4.82
CA PHE A 79 9.54 -0.90 4.54
C PHE A 79 8.73 -0.29 5.69
N PRO A 80 9.37 0.52 6.55
CA PRO A 80 8.72 1.11 7.72
C PRO A 80 7.56 2.05 7.41
N GLN A 81 7.51 2.58 6.18
CA GLN A 81 6.48 3.52 5.73
C GLN A 81 5.62 2.89 4.62
N GLN A 82 4.48 2.33 5.01
CA GLN A 82 3.56 1.63 4.10
C GLN A 82 2.27 2.42 3.83
N ALA A 83 1.88 3.28 4.75
CA ALA A 83 0.69 4.10 4.58
C ALA A 83 0.82 5.41 5.35
N PHE A 84 0.29 6.48 4.78
CA PHE A 84 0.17 7.77 5.46
C PHE A 84 -1.19 8.41 5.23
N LYS A 85 -1.53 9.36 6.12
CA LYS A 85 -2.67 10.24 6.00
C LYS A 85 -2.21 11.69 6.08
N TYR A 86 -2.68 12.53 5.18
CA TYR A 86 -2.45 13.96 5.20
C TYR A 86 -3.78 14.71 5.27
N GLY A 87 -3.95 15.52 6.30
CA GLY A 87 -5.23 16.16 6.57
C GLY A 87 -6.34 15.14 6.82
N ALA A 88 -7.59 15.52 6.50
CA ALA A 88 -8.74 14.68 6.82
C ALA A 88 -8.97 13.53 5.80
N ARG A 89 -8.64 13.73 4.53
CA ARG A 89 -9.16 12.88 3.44
C ARG A 89 -8.14 12.51 2.36
N THR A 90 -6.84 12.75 2.57
CA THR A 90 -5.79 12.30 1.65
C THR A 90 -5.03 11.11 2.24
N PHE A 91 -4.97 10.02 1.50
CA PHE A 91 -4.29 8.80 1.90
C PHE A 91 -3.28 8.35 0.84
N GLY A 92 -2.12 7.88 1.28
CA GLY A 92 -1.14 7.20 0.46
C GLY A 92 -0.93 5.78 0.98
N LEU A 93 -1.09 4.79 0.10
CA LEU A 93 -0.84 3.37 0.37
C LEU A 93 0.28 2.88 -0.54
N GLN A 94 1.37 2.33 0.02
CA GLN A 94 2.45 1.77 -0.79
C GLN A 94 2.06 0.43 -1.42
N PHE A 95 1.21 -0.33 -0.76
CA PHE A 95 0.75 -1.65 -1.16
C PHE A 95 -0.45 -1.60 -2.12
N HIS A 96 -0.77 -2.76 -2.70
CA HIS A 96 -1.78 -2.92 -3.75
C HIS A 96 -2.99 -3.74 -3.28
N ALA A 97 -3.80 -3.19 -2.37
CA ALA A 97 -5.01 -3.86 -1.92
C ALA A 97 -6.12 -3.94 -2.99
N GLU A 98 -5.97 -3.20 -4.09
CA GLU A 98 -6.89 -3.20 -5.23
C GLU A 98 -6.65 -4.34 -6.21
N VAL A 99 -5.49 -5.00 -6.15
CA VAL A 99 -5.16 -6.05 -7.10
C VAL A 99 -5.98 -7.31 -6.85
N THR A 100 -6.47 -7.91 -7.91
CA THR A 100 -7.19 -9.18 -7.87
C THR A 100 -6.24 -10.36 -8.15
N PRO A 101 -6.57 -11.62 -7.78
CA PRO A 101 -5.74 -12.77 -8.10
C PRO A 101 -5.36 -12.89 -9.57
N PRO A 102 -6.27 -12.72 -10.55
CA PRO A 102 -5.88 -12.69 -11.96
C PRO A 102 -4.95 -11.53 -12.30
N GLY A 103 -5.11 -10.38 -11.65
CA GLY A 103 -4.20 -9.22 -11.79
C GLY A 103 -2.81 -9.53 -11.28
N PHE A 104 -2.70 -10.09 -10.08
CA PHE A 104 -1.41 -10.47 -9.50
C PHE A 104 -0.70 -11.56 -10.31
N ARG A 105 -1.43 -12.56 -10.86
CA ARG A 105 -0.85 -13.58 -11.74
C ARG A 105 -0.22 -12.96 -12.99
N ARG A 106 -0.81 -11.92 -13.57
CA ARG A 106 -0.17 -11.19 -14.68
C ARG A 106 1.15 -10.54 -14.26
N TRP A 107 1.26 -10.06 -13.02
CA TRP A 107 2.53 -9.53 -12.50
C TRP A 107 3.57 -10.63 -12.31
N GLN A 108 3.16 -11.81 -11.84
CA GLN A 108 4.06 -12.95 -11.70
C GLN A 108 4.69 -13.39 -13.04
N ASP A 109 3.95 -13.25 -14.14
CA ASP A 109 4.38 -13.64 -15.48
C ASP A 109 5.03 -12.50 -16.27
N ALA A 110 5.07 -11.29 -15.70
CA ALA A 110 5.60 -10.12 -16.41
C ALA A 110 7.13 -10.14 -16.52
N PRO A 111 7.70 -9.59 -17.61
CA PRO A 111 9.15 -9.48 -17.76
C PRO A 111 9.85 -8.66 -16.67
N TRP A 112 9.10 -7.78 -16.02
CA TRP A 112 9.59 -6.95 -14.91
C TRP A 112 9.37 -7.58 -13.52
N ALA A 113 8.88 -8.83 -13.45
CA ALA A 113 8.72 -9.54 -12.19
C ALA A 113 10.06 -9.60 -11.42
N ARG A 114 10.02 -9.23 -10.15
CA ARG A 114 11.24 -8.99 -9.36
C ARG A 114 11.72 -10.21 -8.58
N TYR A 115 11.56 -11.39 -9.11
CA TYR A 115 12.08 -12.62 -8.50
C TYR A 115 13.60 -12.56 -8.28
N GLY A 116 14.07 -13.14 -7.19
CA GLY A 116 15.49 -13.19 -6.85
C GLY A 116 16.07 -11.87 -6.33
N LYS A 117 15.27 -10.81 -6.18
CA LYS A 117 15.71 -9.57 -5.51
C LYS A 117 15.61 -9.70 -4.00
N PRO A 118 16.44 -8.95 -3.22
CA PRO A 118 16.38 -9.00 -1.77
C PRO A 118 14.96 -8.72 -1.24
N GLY A 119 14.41 -9.64 -0.47
CA GLY A 119 13.08 -9.51 0.11
C GLY A 119 11.91 -10.02 -0.75
N ALA A 120 12.13 -10.24 -2.07
CA ALA A 120 11.09 -10.77 -2.94
C ALA A 120 10.76 -12.23 -2.59
N GLN A 121 9.47 -12.53 -2.56
CA GLN A 121 8.97 -13.90 -2.35
C GLN A 121 9.09 -14.73 -3.62
N THR A 122 9.22 -16.04 -3.46
CA THR A 122 9.11 -16.99 -4.56
C THR A 122 7.66 -17.08 -5.05
N ARG A 123 7.46 -17.54 -6.28
CA ARG A 123 6.12 -17.76 -6.83
C ARG A 123 5.26 -18.68 -5.96
N GLN A 124 5.86 -19.73 -5.41
CA GLN A 124 5.14 -20.67 -4.53
C GLN A 124 4.64 -19.97 -3.25
N GLU A 125 5.49 -19.19 -2.60
CA GLU A 125 5.10 -18.38 -1.42
C GLU A 125 3.98 -17.40 -1.76
N GLN A 126 4.11 -16.69 -2.88
CA GLN A 126 3.08 -15.76 -3.38
C GLN A 126 1.74 -16.47 -3.59
N ASP A 127 1.73 -17.63 -4.25
CA ASP A 127 0.49 -18.38 -4.53
C ASP A 127 -0.20 -18.85 -3.24
N GLN A 128 0.58 -19.33 -2.26
CA GLN A 128 0.07 -19.76 -0.95
C GLN A 128 -0.52 -18.59 -0.16
N LEU A 129 0.20 -17.45 -0.11
CA LEU A 129 -0.24 -16.28 0.63
C LEU A 129 -1.43 -15.59 -0.05
N MET A 130 -1.44 -15.53 -1.37
CA MET A 130 -2.58 -15.03 -2.15
C MET A 130 -3.84 -15.84 -1.84
N ALA A 131 -3.75 -17.18 -1.87
CA ALA A 131 -4.88 -18.04 -1.57
C ALA A 131 -5.41 -17.86 -0.12
N ALA A 132 -4.51 -17.57 0.82
CA ALA A 132 -4.87 -17.39 2.23
C ALA A 132 -5.43 -16.00 2.55
N HIS A 133 -4.99 -14.95 1.86
CA HIS A 133 -5.18 -13.56 2.31
C HIS A 133 -5.92 -12.64 1.34
N ASP A 134 -6.07 -13.00 0.06
CA ASP A 134 -6.66 -12.11 -0.94
C ASP A 134 -8.11 -11.71 -0.61
N ALA A 135 -8.93 -12.64 -0.13
CA ALA A 135 -10.31 -12.35 0.22
C ALA A 135 -10.42 -11.29 1.34
N ALA A 136 -9.57 -11.40 2.36
CA ALA A 136 -9.54 -10.43 3.47
C ALA A 136 -9.03 -9.06 3.01
N GLN A 137 -8.02 -9.04 2.16
CA GLN A 137 -7.50 -7.82 1.53
C GLN A 137 -8.59 -7.11 0.73
N HIS A 138 -9.29 -7.84 -0.14
CA HIS A 138 -10.37 -7.29 -0.97
C HIS A 138 -11.51 -6.71 -0.12
N GLN A 139 -11.96 -7.46 0.88
CA GLN A 139 -13.02 -7.02 1.78
C GLN A 139 -12.64 -5.73 2.51
N TRP A 140 -11.41 -5.67 3.04
CA TRP A 140 -10.91 -4.47 3.69
C TRP A 140 -10.88 -3.28 2.73
N PHE A 141 -10.35 -3.49 1.52
CA PHE A 141 -10.20 -2.41 0.53
C PHE A 141 -11.54 -1.82 0.11
N MET A 142 -12.54 -2.66 -0.16
CA MET A 142 -13.88 -2.19 -0.50
C MET A 142 -14.50 -1.37 0.64
N GLY A 143 -14.38 -1.84 1.87
CA GLY A 143 -14.84 -1.08 3.05
C GLY A 143 -14.07 0.22 3.26
N PHE A 144 -12.77 0.24 2.97
CA PHE A 144 -11.94 1.45 3.02
C PHE A 144 -12.41 2.48 1.98
N LEU A 145 -12.64 2.06 0.75
CA LEU A 145 -13.15 2.94 -0.32
C LEU A 145 -14.53 3.52 0.02
N GLU A 146 -15.43 2.70 0.57
CA GLU A 146 -16.74 3.17 0.99
C GLU A 146 -16.66 4.24 2.09
N ARG A 147 -15.80 4.05 3.10
CA ARG A 147 -15.58 5.07 4.13
C ARG A 147 -14.96 6.35 3.59
N LEU A 148 -14.01 6.24 2.65
CA LEU A 148 -13.30 7.39 2.11
C LEU A 148 -14.14 8.20 1.11
N PHE A 149 -14.87 7.51 0.22
CA PHE A 149 -15.56 8.11 -0.91
C PHE A 149 -17.09 8.07 -0.81
N GLY A 150 -17.66 7.21 0.04
CA GLY A 150 -19.10 6.97 0.11
C GLY A 150 -19.95 8.20 0.41
N GLU A 151 -19.44 9.15 1.17
CA GLU A 151 -20.10 10.44 1.40
C GLU A 151 -20.02 11.38 0.18
N ALA A 152 -18.96 11.26 -0.63
CA ALA A 152 -18.76 12.07 -1.83
C ALA A 152 -19.65 11.62 -3.00
N VAL A 153 -20.13 10.37 -2.97
CA VAL A 153 -21.00 9.80 -4.03
C VAL A 153 -22.48 10.08 -3.75
N ARG A 154 -22.84 10.45 -2.51
CA ARG A 154 -24.23 10.72 -2.09
C ARG A 154 -24.61 12.21 -2.05
N GLY A 155 -23.66 13.09 -2.46
CA GLY A 155 -23.84 14.55 -2.47
C GLY A 155 -24.19 15.15 -3.82
#